data_e6640e7ec2e91133092cb70e66060a37
#
_entry.id   e6640e7ec2e91133092cb70e66060a37
#
_cell.length_a   1.000
_cell.length_b   1.000
_cell.length_c   1.000
_cell.angle_alpha   90.00
_cell.angle_beta   90.00
_cell.angle_gamma   90.00
#
_symmetry.space_group_name_H-M   'P 1'
#
loop_
_entity.id
_entity.type
_entity.pdbx_description
1 polymer ?
#
loop_
_entity_poly.entity_id
_entity_poly.type
_entity_poly.pdbx_seq_one_letter_code
_entity_poly.pdbx_strand_id
1 'polypeptide(L)'
;RAWGAVIAGFIGVLIILQPGSGLFEPAALLSLFSAASYACSMVLARKYGADEPSTVMAFYVNAVYMIAAALIALGFSLAGIEVLGHPSLDFLVRPWAMPNARDLMLMGLCGVIAAVAMSLLTHAYRSANANLVTVFEYTGMIWVPLWGFLFFAEVPKLTTLIGTAIIIAAGIFAVRSAART
;
A
#
# COMPACT_ATOMS: atom_id res chain seq x y z
N ARG A 1 -11.75 23.87 -0.34
CA ARG A 1 -11.69 23.16 0.96
C ARG A 1 -11.12 21.75 0.81
N ALA A 2 -11.53 20.97 -0.22
CA ALA A 2 -10.98 19.63 -0.47
C ALA A 2 -9.47 19.64 -0.75
N TRP A 3 -8.98 20.57 -1.55
CA TRP A 3 -7.55 20.73 -1.85
C TRP A 3 -6.70 21.01 -0.61
N GLY A 4 -7.24 21.75 0.39
CA GLY A 4 -6.55 21.98 1.66
C GLY A 4 -6.32 20.68 2.44
N ALA A 5 -7.31 19.77 2.43
CA ALA A 5 -7.17 18.45 3.05
C ALA A 5 -6.11 17.58 2.33
N VAL A 6 -6.09 17.60 0.99
CA VAL A 6 -5.08 16.88 0.21
C VAL A 6 -3.68 17.39 0.52
N ILE A 7 -3.48 18.71 0.55
CA ILE A 7 -2.18 19.32 0.89
C ILE A 7 -1.78 18.98 2.33
N ALA A 8 -2.69 19.06 3.29
CA ALA A 8 -2.41 18.71 4.68
C ALA A 8 -2.03 17.22 4.83
N GLY A 9 -2.74 16.32 4.15
CA GLY A 9 -2.39 14.91 4.11
C GLY A 9 -1.01 14.66 3.51
N PHE A 10 -0.67 15.35 2.42
CA PHE A 10 0.65 15.25 1.80
C PHE A 10 1.77 15.78 2.71
N ILE A 11 1.53 16.86 3.47
CA ILE A 11 2.47 17.34 4.50
C ILE A 11 2.69 16.25 5.56
N GLY A 12 1.63 15.55 5.99
CA GLY A 12 1.75 14.43 6.91
C GLY A 12 2.67 13.32 6.37
N VAL A 13 2.54 12.98 5.09
CA VAL A 13 3.43 12.02 4.41
C VAL A 13 4.88 12.52 4.40
N LEU A 14 5.13 13.79 4.09
CA LEU A 14 6.48 14.37 4.09
C LEU A 14 7.12 14.35 5.48
N ILE A 15 6.34 14.56 6.55
CA ILE A 15 6.82 14.46 7.94
C ILE A 15 7.23 13.03 8.27
N ILE A 16 6.52 12.02 7.79
CA ILE A 16 6.89 10.60 7.97
C ILE A 16 8.15 10.27 7.19
N LEU A 17 8.21 10.66 5.92
CA LEU A 17 9.29 10.30 5.00
C LEU A 17 10.59 11.06 5.27
N GLN A 18 10.52 12.27 5.84
CA GLN A 18 11.67 13.13 6.13
C GLN A 18 12.66 13.26 4.95
N PRO A 19 12.20 13.65 3.73
CA PRO A 19 13.07 13.75 2.57
C PRO A 19 14.20 14.76 2.84
N GLY A 20 15.43 14.39 2.46
CA GLY A 20 16.61 15.22 2.67
C GLY A 20 17.28 15.07 4.05
N SER A 21 16.72 14.28 4.96
CA SER A 21 17.42 13.84 6.17
C SER A 21 18.26 12.59 5.85
N GLY A 22 19.32 12.33 6.64
CA GLY A 22 20.09 11.09 6.57
C GLY A 22 19.26 9.83 6.91
N LEU A 23 18.00 10.00 7.28
CA LEU A 23 17.04 8.94 7.58
C LEU A 23 16.10 8.64 6.39
N PHE A 24 16.27 9.34 5.27
CA PHE A 24 15.46 9.13 4.08
C PHE A 24 15.79 7.80 3.41
N GLU A 25 14.78 6.95 3.30
CA GLU A 25 14.90 5.65 2.65
C GLU A 25 14.43 5.71 1.18
N PRO A 26 15.28 5.43 0.19
CA PRO A 26 14.90 5.46 -1.24
C PRO A 26 13.69 4.57 -1.55
N ALA A 27 13.51 3.47 -0.82
CA ALA A 27 12.33 2.59 -0.95
C ALA A 27 11.01 3.32 -0.65
N ALA A 28 11.04 4.43 0.11
CA ALA A 28 9.86 5.24 0.37
C ALA A 28 9.28 5.89 -0.91
N LEU A 29 10.11 6.19 -1.90
CA LEU A 29 9.64 6.66 -3.21
C LEU A 29 8.85 5.59 -3.96
N LEU A 30 9.30 4.34 -3.88
CA LEU A 30 8.58 3.20 -4.46
C LEU A 30 7.22 3.01 -3.76
N SER A 31 7.16 3.17 -2.44
CA SER A 31 5.92 3.10 -1.68
C SER A 31 4.94 4.21 -2.07
N LEU A 32 5.44 5.43 -2.29
CA LEU A 32 4.63 6.57 -2.73
C LEU A 32 4.08 6.34 -4.15
N PHE A 33 4.90 5.85 -5.05
CA PHE A 33 4.48 5.48 -6.41
C PHE A 33 3.45 4.34 -6.40
N SER A 34 3.65 3.33 -5.56
CA SER A 34 2.72 2.23 -5.35
C SER A 34 1.37 2.74 -4.83
N ALA A 35 1.37 3.64 -3.84
CA ALA A 35 0.15 4.23 -3.31
C ALA A 35 -0.62 5.04 -4.36
N ALA A 36 0.07 5.83 -5.19
CA ALA A 36 -0.55 6.57 -6.29
C ALA A 36 -1.16 5.63 -7.34
N SER A 37 -0.44 4.57 -7.71
CA SER A 37 -0.91 3.54 -8.64
C SER A 37 -2.12 2.78 -8.10
N TYR A 38 -2.11 2.44 -6.81
CA TYR A 38 -3.23 1.82 -6.11
C TYR A 38 -4.47 2.72 -6.14
N ALA A 39 -4.34 4.00 -5.76
CA ALA A 39 -5.44 4.95 -5.80
C ALA A 39 -6.03 5.10 -7.21
N CYS A 40 -5.18 5.18 -8.23
CA CYS A 40 -5.59 5.22 -9.62
C CYS A 40 -6.36 3.96 -10.02
N SER A 41 -5.86 2.78 -9.65
CA SER A 41 -6.52 1.50 -9.96
C SER A 41 -7.90 1.38 -9.31
N MET A 42 -8.08 1.85 -8.08
CA MET A 42 -9.38 1.85 -7.39
C MET A 42 -10.40 2.79 -8.06
N VAL A 43 -9.96 3.97 -8.52
CA VAL A 43 -10.80 4.90 -9.28
C VAL A 43 -11.20 4.30 -10.63
N LEU A 44 -10.27 3.67 -11.35
CA LEU A 44 -10.52 3.00 -12.62
C LEU A 44 -11.45 1.79 -12.45
N ALA A 45 -11.24 0.98 -11.43
CA ALA A 45 -12.11 -0.14 -11.08
C ALA A 45 -13.55 0.31 -10.85
N ARG A 46 -13.75 1.44 -10.16
CA ARG A 46 -15.08 2.01 -9.98
C ARG A 46 -15.70 2.51 -11.28
N LYS A 47 -14.90 3.15 -12.15
CA LYS A 47 -15.40 3.77 -13.38
C LYS A 47 -15.72 2.76 -14.48
N TYR A 48 -14.85 1.75 -14.64
CA TYR A 48 -14.91 0.82 -15.77
C TYR A 48 -15.26 -0.62 -15.38
N GLY A 49 -15.15 -0.97 -14.10
CA GLY A 49 -15.41 -2.33 -13.61
C GLY A 49 -16.79 -2.54 -13.02
N ALA A 50 -17.76 -1.65 -13.28
CA ALA A 50 -19.09 -1.74 -12.68
C ALA A 50 -19.84 -3.03 -13.06
N ASP A 51 -19.64 -3.51 -14.28
CA ASP A 51 -20.35 -4.67 -14.83
C ASP A 51 -19.63 -6.01 -14.54
N GLU A 52 -18.38 -5.96 -14.08
CA GLU A 52 -17.59 -7.18 -13.82
C GLU A 52 -17.67 -7.62 -12.35
N PRO A 53 -17.72 -8.93 -12.06
CA PRO A 53 -17.63 -9.42 -10.69
C PRO A 53 -16.33 -8.96 -9.99
N SER A 54 -16.41 -8.55 -8.71
CA SER A 54 -15.23 -8.09 -7.96
C SER A 54 -14.14 -9.15 -7.81
N THR A 55 -14.54 -10.43 -7.75
CA THR A 55 -13.62 -11.58 -7.71
C THR A 55 -12.82 -11.73 -8.99
N VAL A 56 -13.45 -11.51 -10.15
CA VAL A 56 -12.79 -11.55 -11.47
C VAL A 56 -11.77 -10.42 -11.56
N MET A 57 -12.14 -9.20 -11.16
CA MET A 57 -11.22 -8.06 -11.13
C MET A 57 -10.03 -8.32 -10.20
N ALA A 58 -10.28 -8.83 -8.98
CA ALA A 58 -9.22 -9.18 -8.04
C ALA A 58 -8.28 -10.26 -8.61
N PHE A 59 -8.83 -11.26 -9.32
CA PHE A 59 -8.02 -12.28 -9.99
C PHE A 59 -7.08 -11.67 -11.03
N TYR A 60 -7.59 -10.84 -11.93
CA TYR A 60 -6.75 -10.21 -12.97
C TYR A 60 -5.69 -9.28 -12.38
N VAL A 61 -6.03 -8.50 -11.37
CA VAL A 61 -5.06 -7.63 -10.68
C VAL A 61 -3.93 -8.46 -10.07
N ASN A 62 -4.25 -9.54 -9.37
CA ASN A 62 -3.23 -10.42 -8.78
C ASN A 62 -2.40 -11.15 -9.86
N ALA A 63 -3.03 -11.58 -10.95
CA ALA A 63 -2.32 -12.21 -12.08
C ALA A 63 -1.33 -11.24 -12.72
N VAL A 64 -1.72 -9.97 -12.94
CA VAL A 64 -0.83 -8.92 -13.47
C VAL A 64 0.32 -8.66 -12.52
N TYR A 65 0.08 -8.58 -11.20
CA TYR A 65 1.15 -8.41 -10.21
C TYR A 65 2.14 -9.58 -10.21
N MET A 66 1.64 -10.81 -10.31
CA MET A 66 2.48 -12.01 -10.39
C MET A 66 3.36 -12.00 -11.64
N ILE A 67 2.78 -11.71 -12.81
CA ILE A 67 3.52 -11.63 -14.07
C ILE A 67 4.55 -10.50 -14.02
N ALA A 68 4.16 -9.31 -13.54
CA ALA A 68 5.07 -8.17 -13.42
C ALA A 68 6.24 -8.47 -12.48
N ALA A 69 5.97 -9.06 -11.32
CA ALA A 69 7.00 -9.47 -10.38
C ALA A 69 7.97 -10.50 -10.99
N ALA A 70 7.44 -11.49 -11.71
CA ALA A 70 8.25 -12.50 -12.39
C ALA A 70 9.13 -11.87 -13.49
N LEU A 71 8.58 -10.95 -14.28
CA LEU A 71 9.32 -10.24 -15.33
C LEU A 71 10.42 -9.35 -14.76
N ILE A 72 10.14 -8.63 -13.67
CA ILE A 72 11.14 -7.80 -12.98
C ILE A 72 12.26 -8.67 -12.42
N ALA A 73 11.94 -9.75 -11.74
CA ALA A 73 12.93 -10.67 -11.18
C ALA A 73 13.78 -11.33 -12.28
N LEU A 74 13.17 -11.75 -13.39
CA LEU A 74 13.86 -12.27 -14.55
C LEU A 74 14.77 -11.20 -15.18
N GLY A 75 14.29 -9.97 -15.31
CA GLY A 75 15.06 -8.85 -15.85
C GLY A 75 16.34 -8.57 -15.03
N PHE A 76 16.23 -8.51 -13.70
CA PHE A 76 17.40 -8.36 -12.82
C PHE A 76 18.36 -9.54 -12.92
N SER A 77 17.82 -10.76 -12.95
CA SER A 77 18.62 -11.98 -13.09
C SER A 77 19.40 -12.00 -14.42
N LEU A 78 18.75 -11.67 -15.53
CA LEU A 78 19.40 -11.61 -16.86
C LEU A 78 20.42 -10.47 -16.98
N ALA A 79 20.17 -9.35 -16.28
CA ALA A 79 21.10 -8.22 -16.25
C ALA A 79 22.29 -8.45 -15.31
N GLY A 80 22.32 -9.53 -14.53
CA GLY A 80 23.36 -9.83 -13.55
C GLY A 80 23.44 -8.81 -12.41
N ILE A 81 22.32 -8.14 -12.09
CA ILE A 81 22.26 -7.13 -11.04
C ILE A 81 21.94 -7.86 -9.71
N GLU A 82 22.94 -7.99 -8.86
CA GLU A 82 22.82 -8.65 -7.56
C GLU A 82 22.71 -7.66 -6.39
N VAL A 83 23.10 -6.40 -6.60
CA VAL A 83 23.10 -5.34 -5.59
C VAL A 83 22.71 -4.01 -6.24
N LEU A 84 21.82 -3.27 -5.61
CA LEU A 84 21.39 -1.92 -6.05
C LEU A 84 22.14 -0.80 -5.31
N GLY A 85 23.06 -1.16 -4.39
CA GLY A 85 23.90 -0.21 -3.66
C GLY A 85 23.20 0.47 -2.48
N HIS A 86 21.98 0.07 -2.13
CA HIS A 86 21.28 0.55 -0.95
C HIS A 86 20.49 -0.59 -0.28
N PRO A 87 20.70 -0.85 1.03
CA PRO A 87 20.07 -1.98 1.73
C PRO A 87 18.55 -2.02 1.61
N SER A 88 17.89 -0.86 1.55
CA SER A 88 16.43 -0.77 1.41
C SER A 88 15.91 -1.11 0.01
N LEU A 89 16.77 -1.24 -0.99
CA LEU A 89 16.42 -1.63 -2.36
C LEU A 89 16.94 -3.02 -2.73
N ASP A 90 17.94 -3.51 -2.02
CA ASP A 90 18.59 -4.81 -2.33
C ASP A 90 17.62 -5.99 -2.22
N PHE A 91 16.49 -5.83 -1.50
CA PHE A 91 15.45 -6.85 -1.46
C PHE A 91 14.83 -7.14 -2.82
N LEU A 92 14.84 -6.18 -3.77
CA LEU A 92 14.27 -6.32 -5.11
C LEU A 92 15.08 -7.29 -5.99
N VAL A 93 16.39 -7.40 -5.71
CA VAL A 93 17.33 -8.22 -6.50
C VAL A 93 17.75 -9.50 -5.79
N ARG A 94 17.14 -9.80 -4.63
CA ARG A 94 17.46 -11.04 -3.89
C ARG A 94 17.23 -12.27 -4.76
N PRO A 95 18.20 -13.21 -4.79
CA PRO A 95 18.03 -14.45 -5.53
C PRO A 95 16.87 -15.27 -4.96
N TRP A 96 16.18 -15.96 -5.85
CA TRP A 96 15.09 -16.85 -5.46
C TRP A 96 15.67 -18.03 -4.68
N ALA A 97 15.10 -18.29 -3.51
CA ALA A 97 15.42 -19.42 -2.68
C ALA A 97 14.19 -20.31 -2.52
N MET A 98 14.40 -21.63 -2.48
CA MET A 98 13.30 -22.57 -2.23
C MET A 98 12.85 -22.43 -0.78
N PRO A 99 11.57 -22.07 -0.53
CA PRO A 99 11.05 -21.95 0.82
C PRO A 99 10.96 -23.33 1.49
N ASN A 100 11.13 -23.37 2.80
CA ASN A 100 10.83 -24.57 3.56
C ASN A 100 9.31 -24.78 3.67
N ALA A 101 8.87 -25.94 4.13
CA ALA A 101 7.45 -26.30 4.20
C ALA A 101 6.64 -25.33 5.08
N ARG A 102 7.22 -24.82 6.17
CA ARG A 102 6.60 -23.83 7.05
C ARG A 102 6.40 -22.48 6.34
N ASP A 103 7.45 -22.02 5.66
CA ASP A 103 7.39 -20.75 4.93
C ASP A 103 6.39 -20.82 3.78
N LEU A 104 6.36 -21.96 3.06
CA LEU A 104 5.38 -22.18 2.00
C LEU A 104 3.94 -22.14 2.52
N MET A 105 3.69 -22.76 3.68
CA MET A 105 2.38 -22.74 4.34
C MET A 105 1.99 -21.30 4.75
N LEU A 106 2.92 -20.54 5.35
CA LEU A 106 2.68 -19.15 5.74
C LEU A 106 2.46 -18.24 4.53
N MET A 107 3.24 -18.42 3.46
CA MET A 107 3.04 -17.71 2.20
C MET A 107 1.67 -18.01 1.59
N GLY A 108 1.27 -19.29 1.59
CA GLY A 108 -0.07 -19.69 1.13
C GLY A 108 -1.19 -19.06 1.95
N LEU A 109 -1.05 -19.04 3.28
CA LEU A 109 -2.01 -18.39 4.17
C LEU A 109 -2.10 -16.88 3.91
N CYS A 110 -0.97 -16.20 3.78
CA CYS A 110 -0.93 -14.79 3.41
C CYS A 110 -1.61 -14.53 2.06
N GLY A 111 -1.39 -15.42 1.07
CA GLY A 111 -2.03 -15.33 -0.25
C GLY A 111 -3.56 -15.45 -0.16
N VAL A 112 -4.07 -16.38 0.62
CA VAL A 112 -5.53 -16.55 0.83
C VAL A 112 -6.12 -15.32 1.52
N ILE A 113 -5.48 -14.83 2.59
CA ILE A 113 -5.92 -13.63 3.31
C ILE A 113 -5.93 -12.42 2.36
N ALA A 114 -4.88 -12.23 1.58
CA ALA A 114 -4.79 -11.13 0.62
C ALA A 114 -5.86 -11.21 -0.47
N ALA A 115 -6.13 -12.39 -1.02
CA ALA A 115 -7.16 -12.60 -2.04
C ALA A 115 -8.56 -12.28 -1.52
N VAL A 116 -8.89 -12.72 -0.31
CA VAL A 116 -10.17 -12.43 0.34
C VAL A 116 -10.27 -10.93 0.63
N ALA A 117 -9.25 -10.32 1.23
CA ALA A 117 -9.23 -8.91 1.56
C ALA A 117 -9.39 -8.02 0.32
N MET A 118 -8.65 -8.30 -0.77
CA MET A 118 -8.77 -7.56 -2.03
C MET A 118 -10.14 -7.70 -2.68
N SER A 119 -10.73 -8.88 -2.62
CA SER A 119 -12.09 -9.12 -3.14
C SER A 119 -13.13 -8.30 -2.37
N LEU A 120 -13.05 -8.31 -1.04
CA LEU A 120 -13.92 -7.52 -0.17
C LEU A 120 -13.74 -6.02 -0.37
N LEU A 121 -12.50 -5.57 -0.47
CA LEU A 121 -12.16 -4.16 -0.67
C LEU A 121 -12.66 -3.67 -2.04
N THR A 122 -12.42 -4.43 -3.11
CA THR A 122 -12.93 -4.12 -4.45
C THR A 122 -14.45 -4.05 -4.44
N HIS A 123 -15.11 -4.99 -3.75
CA HIS A 123 -16.56 -4.97 -3.58
C HIS A 123 -17.04 -3.73 -2.84
N ALA A 124 -16.36 -3.33 -1.76
CA ALA A 124 -16.69 -2.13 -0.99
C ALA A 124 -16.60 -0.85 -1.85
N TYR A 125 -15.54 -0.69 -2.62
CA TYR A 125 -15.37 0.47 -3.53
C TYR A 125 -16.40 0.53 -4.65
N ARG A 126 -16.96 -0.60 -5.04
CA ARG A 126 -18.02 -0.66 -6.05
C ARG A 126 -19.41 -0.39 -5.47
N SER A 127 -19.64 -0.83 -4.23
CA SER A 127 -20.97 -0.77 -3.60
C SER A 127 -21.20 0.52 -2.80
N ALA A 128 -20.14 1.23 -2.41
CA ALA A 128 -20.22 2.43 -1.59
C ALA A 128 -19.46 3.61 -2.19
N ASN A 129 -19.66 4.81 -1.61
CA ASN A 129 -18.87 5.97 -1.97
C ASN A 129 -17.40 5.77 -1.60
N ALA A 130 -16.47 6.02 -2.54
CA ALA A 130 -15.03 5.88 -2.33
C ALA A 130 -14.54 6.64 -1.09
N ASN A 131 -15.05 7.85 -0.84
CA ASN A 131 -14.72 8.64 0.34
C ASN A 131 -15.09 7.93 1.65
N LEU A 132 -16.20 7.20 1.68
CA LEU A 132 -16.61 6.43 2.86
C LEU A 132 -15.69 5.24 3.08
N VAL A 133 -15.39 4.48 2.03
CA VAL A 133 -14.49 3.32 2.09
C VAL A 133 -13.11 3.73 2.57
N THR A 134 -12.56 4.84 2.04
CA THR A 134 -11.25 5.39 2.45
C THR A 134 -11.18 5.70 3.95
N VAL A 135 -12.29 6.15 4.58
CA VAL A 135 -12.31 6.38 6.04
C VAL A 135 -12.03 5.09 6.81
N PHE A 136 -12.61 3.98 6.35
CA PHE A 136 -12.34 2.68 6.98
C PHE A 136 -10.91 2.21 6.74
N GLU A 137 -10.31 2.52 5.60
CA GLU A 137 -8.90 2.21 5.33
C GLU A 137 -7.94 2.93 6.29
N TYR A 138 -8.31 4.13 6.78
CA TYR A 138 -7.51 4.81 7.81
C TYR A 138 -7.40 4.02 9.12
N THR A 139 -8.28 3.07 9.39
CA THR A 139 -8.13 2.18 10.55
C THR A 139 -6.84 1.36 10.46
N GLY A 140 -6.36 1.06 9.25
CA GLY A 140 -5.07 0.39 9.01
C GLY A 140 -3.89 1.14 9.61
N MET A 141 -3.95 2.48 9.68
CA MET A 141 -2.91 3.30 10.31
C MET A 141 -2.77 3.05 11.82
N ILE A 142 -3.78 2.48 12.45
CA ILE A 142 -3.74 2.07 13.86
C ILE A 142 -3.22 0.62 13.96
N TRP A 143 -3.73 -0.25 13.09
CA TRP A 143 -3.40 -1.68 13.13
C TRP A 143 -1.96 -1.96 12.72
N VAL A 144 -1.43 -1.26 11.71
CA VAL A 144 -0.05 -1.50 11.22
C VAL A 144 1.00 -1.25 12.31
N PRO A 145 1.04 -0.11 13.02
CA PRO A 145 2.00 0.09 14.12
C PRO A 145 1.77 -0.86 15.29
N LEU A 146 0.51 -1.22 15.58
CA LEU A 146 0.18 -2.18 16.64
C LEU A 146 0.78 -3.56 16.35
N TRP A 147 0.61 -4.08 15.14
CA TRP A 147 1.18 -5.36 14.74
C TRP A 147 2.71 -5.29 14.63
N GLY A 148 3.27 -4.17 14.14
CA GLY A 148 4.72 -3.94 14.12
C GLY A 148 5.32 -4.03 15.53
N PHE A 149 4.67 -3.42 16.52
CA PHE A 149 5.08 -3.49 17.91
C PHE A 149 4.94 -4.92 18.49
N LEU A 150 3.78 -5.57 18.29
CA LEU A 150 3.50 -6.88 18.88
C LEU A 150 4.38 -8.01 18.32
N PHE A 151 4.65 -8.01 17.02
CA PHE A 151 5.38 -9.11 16.37
C PHE A 151 6.86 -8.83 16.18
N PHE A 152 7.25 -7.56 16.03
CA PHE A 152 8.60 -7.17 15.68
C PHE A 152 9.26 -6.26 16.72
N ALA A 153 8.54 -5.91 17.81
CA ALA A 153 8.98 -4.94 18.82
C ALA A 153 9.39 -3.58 18.23
N GLU A 154 8.83 -3.22 17.09
CA GLU A 154 9.08 -1.94 16.42
C GLU A 154 8.29 -0.83 17.09
N VAL A 155 9.01 0.14 17.67
CA VAL A 155 8.38 1.34 18.25
C VAL A 155 8.31 2.43 17.16
N PRO A 156 7.10 2.90 16.79
CA PRO A 156 6.97 3.96 15.79
C PRO A 156 7.66 5.25 16.26
N LYS A 157 8.41 5.89 15.36
CA LYS A 157 9.05 7.18 15.65
C LYS A 157 8.00 8.26 15.92
N LEU A 158 8.34 9.25 16.70
CA LEU A 158 7.43 10.37 16.99
C LEU A 158 6.95 11.09 15.71
N THR A 159 7.82 11.22 14.72
CA THR A 159 7.49 11.76 13.39
C THR A 159 6.44 10.93 12.66
N THR A 160 6.48 9.61 12.79
CA THR A 160 5.46 8.70 12.25
C THR A 160 4.11 8.94 12.94
N LEU A 161 4.08 9.07 14.26
CA LEU A 161 2.85 9.35 15.02
C LEU A 161 2.24 10.70 14.65
N ILE A 162 3.06 11.76 14.57
CA ILE A 162 2.61 13.11 14.19
C ILE A 162 2.08 13.11 12.75
N GLY A 163 2.83 12.55 11.80
CA GLY A 163 2.41 12.50 10.40
C GLY A 163 1.13 11.69 10.22
N THR A 164 1.00 10.55 10.90
CA THR A 164 -0.22 9.73 10.91
C THR A 164 -1.43 10.52 11.44
N ALA A 165 -1.27 11.24 12.56
CA ALA A 165 -2.34 12.07 13.11
C ALA A 165 -2.80 13.16 12.13
N ILE A 166 -1.85 13.80 11.43
CA ILE A 166 -2.16 14.82 10.40
C ILE A 166 -2.91 14.18 9.22
N ILE A 167 -2.47 13.02 8.75
CA ILE A 167 -3.14 12.32 7.62
C ILE A 167 -4.57 11.93 7.99
N ILE A 168 -4.78 11.37 9.18
CA ILE A 168 -6.13 11.00 9.66
C ILE A 168 -7.02 12.24 9.77
N ALA A 169 -6.53 13.33 10.38
CA ALA A 169 -7.28 14.57 10.52
C ALA A 169 -7.63 15.18 9.16
N ALA A 170 -6.70 15.19 8.21
CA ALA A 170 -6.91 15.65 6.84
C ALA A 170 -7.96 14.80 6.11
N GLY A 171 -7.91 13.49 6.26
CA GLY A 171 -8.88 12.56 5.67
C GLY A 171 -10.29 12.77 6.22
N ILE A 172 -10.45 12.86 7.54
CA ILE A 172 -11.74 13.16 8.18
C ILE A 172 -12.30 14.51 7.70
N PHE A 173 -11.43 15.52 7.59
CA PHE A 173 -11.83 16.83 7.09
C PHE A 173 -12.28 16.78 5.63
N ALA A 174 -11.57 16.05 4.77
CA ALA A 174 -11.92 15.84 3.37
C ALA A 174 -13.34 15.26 3.22
N VAL A 175 -13.63 14.18 3.98
CA VAL A 175 -14.93 13.51 3.94
C VAL A 175 -16.06 14.42 4.45
N ARG A 176 -15.86 15.11 5.57
CA ARG A 176 -16.83 16.06 6.09
C ARG A 176 -17.08 17.23 5.14
N SER A 177 -16.07 17.67 4.41
CA SER A 177 -16.19 18.72 3.41
C SER A 177 -16.98 18.26 2.18
N ALA A 178 -16.79 17.03 1.74
CA ALA A 178 -17.52 16.44 0.62
C ALA A 178 -19.00 16.14 0.94
N ALA A 179 -19.33 15.86 2.20
CA ALA A 179 -20.71 15.60 2.63
C ALA A 179 -21.57 16.90 2.74
N ARG A 180 -20.94 18.06 2.63
CA ARG A 180 -21.63 19.38 2.72
C ARG A 180 -21.82 20.06 1.36
N THR A 181 -21.41 19.41 0.28
CA THR A 181 -21.62 19.86 -1.11
C THR A 181 -22.58 18.92 -1.83
#